data_80e756f459cb5ee44b28a26bc5a0fa47
#
_entry.id   80e756f459cb5ee44b28a26bc5a0fa47
#
_cell.length_a   1.000
_cell.length_b   1.000
_cell.length_c   1.000
_cell.angle_alpha   90.00
_cell.angle_beta   90.00
_cell.angle_gamma   90.00
#
_symmetry.space_group_name_H-M   'P 1'
#
loop_
_entity.id
_entity.type
_entity.pdbx_description
1 polymer ?
#
loop_
_entity_poly.entity_id
_entity_poly.type
_entity_poly.pdbx_seq_one_letter_code
_entity_poly.pdbx_strand_id
1 'polypeptide(L)'
;MQKLSLGIALTALAGSVHAADMGAVDEPIKLAINEWTGQHITTHVAGEMLKAAGYKVEYATAGMMNQFQAIADGDIHATLEIWSSNVSDEYAKKIAEGNVFEIGDLGLDAKEGIAYPAHVAELCPGLPAWEALKECAQNFATAETIPNGRLVDYPADWGTPGADRMTGLELPFKAVPAGSEGALIAELRASTDRKSPLLITFWQPHWAMSAYDVKFVDLPAGEEACFNDPAWGPNPNAINDCDFSPTRIFKAGWVGMQDKWPAAYEILSNYALSVEAQQPMMGEIDVDGGSVEDVVAKWMADNEGSWRPVVDAATK
;
A
#
# COMPACT_ATOMS: atom_id res chain seq x y z
N MET A 1 74.07 -36.21 13.64
CA MET A 1 73.04 -35.23 14.04
C MET A 1 72.31 -34.82 12.77
N GLN A 2 71.18 -35.49 12.46
CA GLN A 2 70.34 -35.20 11.29
C GLN A 2 69.23 -34.25 11.72
N LYS A 3 69.14 -33.06 11.12
CA LYS A 3 68.08 -32.12 11.31
C LYS A 3 66.94 -32.47 10.37
N LEU A 4 65.80 -32.90 10.93
CA LEU A 4 64.54 -33.02 10.24
C LEU A 4 63.90 -31.61 10.13
N SER A 5 63.74 -31.14 8.90
CA SER A 5 62.94 -29.93 8.62
C SER A 5 61.51 -30.35 8.34
N LEU A 6 60.58 -29.94 9.20
CA LEU A 6 59.15 -30.15 9.07
C LEU A 6 58.56 -29.00 8.22
N GLY A 7 58.23 -29.28 6.96
CA GLY A 7 57.55 -28.34 6.10
C GLY A 7 56.03 -28.32 6.41
N ILE A 8 55.50 -27.18 6.88
CA ILE A 8 54.06 -26.98 7.01
C ILE A 8 53.51 -26.53 5.66
N ALA A 9 52.72 -27.43 5.03
CA ALA A 9 51.95 -27.07 3.84
C ALA A 9 50.69 -26.29 4.27
N LEU A 10 50.65 -25.00 3.96
CA LEU A 10 49.45 -24.20 4.06
C LEU A 10 48.54 -24.52 2.87
N THR A 11 47.50 -25.32 3.10
CA THR A 11 46.39 -25.48 2.15
C THR A 11 45.48 -24.26 2.22
N ALA A 12 45.60 -23.39 1.21
CA ALA A 12 44.62 -22.33 0.99
C ALA A 12 43.29 -22.95 0.55
N LEU A 13 42.26 -22.95 1.39
CA LEU A 13 40.90 -23.20 0.94
C LEU A 13 40.47 -21.98 0.09
N ALA A 14 40.54 -22.14 -1.23
CA ALA A 14 39.84 -21.25 -2.14
C ALA A 14 38.33 -21.55 -2.00
N GLY A 15 37.62 -20.73 -1.21
CA GLY A 15 36.15 -20.72 -1.22
C GLY A 15 35.71 -20.31 -2.62
N SER A 16 35.02 -21.19 -3.33
CA SER A 16 34.36 -20.86 -4.59
C SER A 16 33.28 -19.83 -4.29
N VAL A 17 33.53 -18.60 -4.66
CA VAL A 17 32.45 -17.58 -4.75
C VAL A 17 31.60 -18.05 -5.93
N HIS A 18 30.43 -18.62 -5.65
CA HIS A 18 29.45 -18.86 -6.70
C HIS A 18 28.90 -17.50 -7.10
N ALA A 19 29.01 -17.13 -8.36
CA ALA A 19 28.31 -16.00 -8.91
C ALA A 19 26.79 -16.22 -8.73
N ALA A 20 26.07 -15.21 -8.31
CA ALA A 20 24.62 -15.30 -8.14
C ALA A 20 23.97 -15.69 -9.48
N ASP A 21 22.91 -16.49 -9.40
CA ASP A 21 22.10 -16.81 -10.58
C ASP A 21 21.19 -15.62 -10.91
N MET A 22 21.53 -14.90 -11.96
CA MET A 22 20.76 -13.75 -12.43
C MET A 22 19.58 -14.14 -13.31
N GLY A 23 19.55 -15.36 -13.85
CA GLY A 23 18.48 -15.81 -14.76
C GLY A 23 18.40 -15.02 -16.07
N ALA A 24 17.20 -14.72 -16.53
CA ALA A 24 16.89 -14.13 -17.84
C ALA A 24 17.07 -12.60 -17.87
N VAL A 25 18.28 -12.08 -17.66
CA VAL A 25 18.58 -10.63 -17.59
C VAL A 25 18.19 -9.82 -18.85
N ASP A 26 18.11 -10.48 -20.00
CA ASP A 26 17.74 -9.84 -21.27
C ASP A 26 16.23 -9.63 -21.45
N GLU A 27 15.41 -10.32 -20.67
CA GLU A 27 13.96 -10.17 -20.68
C GLU A 27 13.51 -9.16 -19.61
N PRO A 28 12.58 -8.23 -19.92
CA PRO A 28 12.16 -7.23 -18.96
C PRO A 28 11.31 -7.83 -17.84
N ILE A 29 11.54 -7.37 -16.62
CA ILE A 29 10.66 -7.60 -15.48
C ILE A 29 9.58 -6.51 -15.50
N LYS A 30 8.30 -6.90 -15.59
CA LYS A 30 7.17 -5.98 -15.62
C LYS A 30 6.58 -5.84 -14.23
N LEU A 31 6.55 -4.62 -13.72
CA LEU A 31 5.99 -4.27 -12.41
C LEU A 31 4.66 -3.53 -12.59
N ALA A 32 3.66 -3.87 -11.77
CA ALA A 32 2.37 -3.19 -11.78
C ALA A 32 2.48 -1.76 -11.27
N ILE A 33 1.85 -0.82 -11.96
CA ILE A 33 1.57 0.54 -11.48
C ILE A 33 0.07 0.66 -11.26
N ASN A 34 -0.34 0.95 -10.03
CA ASN A 34 -1.70 1.24 -9.64
C ASN A 34 -1.97 2.76 -9.62
N GLU A 35 -3.05 3.22 -8.95
CA GLU A 35 -3.55 4.58 -9.18
C GLU A 35 -3.15 5.59 -8.09
N TRP A 36 -2.35 5.22 -7.08
CA TRP A 36 -1.98 6.15 -6.01
C TRP A 36 -0.46 6.36 -5.89
N THR A 37 -0.10 7.55 -5.44
CA THR A 37 1.29 8.04 -5.43
C THR A 37 2.22 7.18 -4.58
N GLY A 38 1.76 6.68 -3.42
CA GLY A 38 2.57 5.78 -2.58
C GLY A 38 3.03 4.54 -3.33
N GLN A 39 2.12 3.91 -4.08
CA GLN A 39 2.41 2.72 -4.87
C GLN A 39 3.38 3.00 -6.04
N HIS A 40 3.23 4.16 -6.68
CA HIS A 40 4.20 4.58 -7.71
C HIS A 40 5.61 4.65 -7.14
N ILE A 41 5.78 5.30 -5.98
CA ILE A 41 7.07 5.42 -5.29
C ILE A 41 7.62 4.03 -4.96
N THR A 42 6.83 3.19 -4.30
CA THR A 42 7.21 1.83 -3.92
C THR A 42 7.69 1.02 -5.12
N THR A 43 6.94 1.08 -6.22
CA THR A 43 7.26 0.32 -7.43
C THR A 43 8.49 0.88 -8.16
N HIS A 44 8.64 2.20 -8.23
CA HIS A 44 9.80 2.81 -8.88
C HIS A 44 11.09 2.60 -8.07
N VAL A 45 11.06 2.68 -6.73
CA VAL A 45 12.24 2.34 -5.89
C VAL A 45 12.69 0.91 -6.14
N ALA A 46 11.77 -0.05 -6.10
CA ALA A 46 12.10 -1.44 -6.40
C ALA A 46 12.61 -1.63 -7.85
N GLY A 47 11.99 -0.95 -8.80
CA GLY A 47 12.44 -0.96 -10.20
C GLY A 47 13.87 -0.44 -10.38
N GLU A 48 14.24 0.64 -9.68
CA GLU A 48 15.61 1.16 -9.71
C GLU A 48 16.60 0.20 -9.03
N MET A 49 16.21 -0.49 -7.96
CA MET A 49 17.04 -1.55 -7.36
C MET A 49 17.28 -2.70 -8.34
N LEU A 50 16.26 -3.14 -9.08
CA LEU A 50 16.38 -4.16 -10.10
C LEU A 50 17.28 -3.70 -11.28
N LYS A 51 17.14 -2.45 -11.73
CA LYS A 51 18.00 -1.86 -12.76
C LYS A 51 19.45 -1.77 -12.27
N ALA A 52 19.67 -1.40 -11.01
CA ALA A 52 21.00 -1.37 -10.40
C ALA A 52 21.65 -2.77 -10.30
N ALA A 53 20.85 -3.83 -10.24
CA ALA A 53 21.29 -5.23 -10.34
C ALA A 53 21.58 -5.68 -11.78
N GLY A 54 21.19 -4.91 -12.80
CA GLY A 54 21.41 -5.21 -14.22
C GLY A 54 20.18 -5.75 -14.96
N TYR A 55 18.99 -5.77 -14.35
CA TYR A 55 17.76 -6.16 -15.00
C TYR A 55 17.15 -5.04 -15.84
N LYS A 56 16.40 -5.41 -16.87
CA LYS A 56 15.50 -4.51 -17.59
C LYS A 56 14.17 -4.48 -16.84
N VAL A 57 13.60 -3.28 -16.64
CA VAL A 57 12.32 -3.09 -15.95
C VAL A 57 11.37 -2.31 -16.83
N GLU A 58 10.14 -2.80 -16.91
CA GLU A 58 9.00 -2.13 -17.53
C GLU A 58 7.91 -1.91 -16.48
N TYR A 59 7.14 -0.84 -16.62
CA TYR A 59 6.01 -0.53 -15.76
C TYR A 59 4.72 -0.71 -16.54
N ALA A 60 3.76 -1.45 -15.99
CA ALA A 60 2.48 -1.75 -16.60
C ALA A 60 1.35 -1.21 -15.72
N THR A 61 0.57 -0.25 -16.22
CA THR A 61 -0.60 0.25 -15.51
C THR A 61 -1.67 -0.84 -15.42
N ALA A 62 -2.14 -1.10 -14.21
CA ALA A 62 -3.19 -2.06 -13.92
C ALA A 62 -4.05 -1.57 -12.75
N GLY A 63 -5.36 -1.72 -12.86
CA GLY A 63 -6.28 -1.44 -11.75
C GLY A 63 -6.03 -2.40 -10.58
N MET A 64 -6.15 -1.88 -9.35
CA MET A 64 -5.82 -2.60 -8.12
C MET A 64 -6.53 -3.97 -8.03
N MET A 65 -7.81 -4.03 -8.38
CA MET A 65 -8.60 -5.27 -8.27
C MET A 65 -8.35 -6.25 -9.41
N ASN A 66 -7.93 -5.77 -10.59
CA ASN A 66 -7.85 -6.58 -11.82
C ASN A 66 -6.44 -7.07 -12.14
N GLN A 67 -5.40 -6.57 -11.44
CA GLN A 67 -4.00 -6.89 -11.74
C GLN A 67 -3.65 -8.37 -11.54
N PHE A 68 -4.37 -9.08 -10.67
CA PHE A 68 -4.00 -10.45 -10.29
C PHE A 68 -4.19 -11.47 -11.39
N GLN A 69 -5.11 -11.24 -12.33
CA GLN A 69 -5.22 -12.09 -13.53
C GLN A 69 -3.96 -11.93 -14.41
N ALA A 70 -3.54 -10.70 -14.68
CA ALA A 70 -2.34 -10.43 -15.47
C ALA A 70 -1.07 -10.98 -14.81
N ILE A 71 -1.00 -10.97 -13.46
CA ILE A 71 0.10 -11.60 -12.72
C ILE A 71 0.03 -13.11 -12.85
N ALA A 72 -1.13 -13.73 -12.71
CA ALA A 72 -1.29 -15.18 -12.86
C ALA A 72 -0.91 -15.68 -14.26
N ASP A 73 -1.20 -14.88 -15.29
CA ASP A 73 -0.87 -15.19 -16.69
C ASP A 73 0.61 -14.90 -17.04
N GLY A 74 1.35 -14.22 -16.16
CA GLY A 74 2.74 -13.81 -16.39
C GLY A 74 2.89 -12.60 -17.33
N ASP A 75 1.83 -11.84 -17.56
CA ASP A 75 1.87 -10.58 -18.32
C ASP A 75 2.41 -9.44 -17.48
N ILE A 76 2.21 -9.50 -16.16
CA ILE A 76 2.84 -8.69 -15.10
C ILE A 76 3.55 -9.65 -14.15
N HIS A 77 4.74 -9.26 -13.66
CA HIS A 77 5.56 -10.20 -12.88
C HIS A 77 5.52 -9.94 -11.37
N ALA A 78 5.26 -8.70 -10.94
CA ALA A 78 5.05 -8.38 -9.53
C ALA A 78 4.20 -7.11 -9.35
N THR A 79 3.52 -7.05 -8.20
CA THR A 79 2.91 -5.84 -7.62
C THR A 79 3.46 -5.67 -6.20
N LEU A 80 3.80 -4.45 -5.82
CA LEU A 80 4.70 -4.22 -4.68
C LEU A 80 4.06 -3.49 -3.50
N GLU A 81 2.79 -3.09 -3.63
CA GLU A 81 2.05 -2.47 -2.54
C GLU A 81 0.59 -2.93 -2.58
N ILE A 82 0.32 -4.04 -1.89
CA ILE A 82 -1.02 -4.59 -1.72
C ILE A 82 -1.45 -4.35 -0.28
N TRP A 83 -2.61 -3.73 -0.10
CA TRP A 83 -3.24 -3.48 1.18
C TRP A 83 -4.15 -4.66 1.55
N SER A 84 -3.86 -5.37 2.65
CA SER A 84 -4.57 -6.60 3.01
C SER A 84 -6.05 -6.42 3.33
N SER A 85 -6.45 -5.20 3.69
CA SER A 85 -7.85 -4.80 3.92
C SER A 85 -8.70 -4.75 2.64
N ASN A 86 -8.06 -4.57 1.48
CA ASN A 86 -8.71 -4.37 0.19
C ASN A 86 -8.38 -5.49 -0.80
N VAL A 87 -7.96 -6.65 -0.33
CA VAL A 87 -7.64 -7.79 -1.19
C VAL A 87 -8.91 -8.41 -1.75
N SER A 88 -8.96 -8.54 -3.07
CA SER A 88 -10.11 -9.13 -3.76
C SER A 88 -10.19 -10.64 -3.60
N ASP A 89 -11.41 -11.19 -3.75
CA ASP A 89 -11.62 -12.64 -3.86
C ASP A 89 -10.79 -13.25 -5.00
N GLU A 90 -10.51 -12.47 -6.05
CA GLU A 90 -9.68 -12.90 -7.17
C GLU A 90 -8.24 -13.17 -6.72
N TYR A 91 -7.64 -12.32 -5.90
CA TYR A 91 -6.32 -12.56 -5.33
C TYR A 91 -6.29 -13.87 -4.54
N ALA A 92 -7.23 -14.05 -3.59
CA ALA A 92 -7.32 -15.26 -2.79
C ALA A 92 -7.46 -16.52 -3.67
N LYS A 93 -8.26 -16.42 -4.73
CA LYS A 93 -8.41 -17.49 -5.72
C LYS A 93 -7.10 -17.78 -6.46
N LYS A 94 -6.37 -16.75 -6.94
CA LYS A 94 -5.10 -16.94 -7.66
C LYS A 94 -4.00 -17.50 -6.79
N ILE A 95 -3.96 -17.14 -5.50
CA ILE A 95 -3.08 -17.77 -4.50
C ILE A 95 -3.43 -19.26 -4.33
N ALA A 96 -4.73 -19.58 -4.17
CA ALA A 96 -5.18 -20.97 -4.02
C ALA A 96 -4.93 -21.84 -5.26
N GLU A 97 -5.01 -21.27 -6.45
CA GLU A 97 -4.68 -21.91 -7.72
C GLU A 97 -3.16 -22.10 -7.91
N GLY A 98 -2.32 -21.44 -7.10
CA GLY A 98 -0.87 -21.49 -7.19
C GLY A 98 -0.29 -20.73 -8.37
N ASN A 99 -1.02 -19.77 -8.92
CA ASN A 99 -0.60 -18.94 -10.06
C ASN A 99 0.04 -17.62 -9.64
N VAL A 100 -0.26 -17.16 -8.43
CA VAL A 100 0.32 -15.99 -7.77
C VAL A 100 0.88 -16.43 -6.42
N PHE A 101 1.97 -15.85 -5.98
CA PHE A 101 2.51 -16.09 -4.65
C PHE A 101 2.77 -14.76 -3.92
N GLU A 102 2.78 -14.81 -2.60
CA GLU A 102 3.16 -13.69 -1.77
C GLU A 102 4.67 -13.61 -1.65
N ILE A 103 5.26 -12.48 -2.04
CA ILE A 103 6.71 -12.25 -1.95
C ILE A 103 7.13 -11.94 -0.51
N GLY A 104 6.28 -11.21 0.24
CA GLY A 104 6.52 -10.83 1.63
C GLY A 104 6.04 -9.41 1.94
N ASP A 105 6.14 -9.01 3.21
CA ASP A 105 5.73 -7.70 3.66
C ASP A 105 6.61 -6.57 3.09
N LEU A 106 6.03 -5.39 2.89
CA LEU A 106 6.75 -4.19 2.45
C LEU A 106 7.42 -3.44 3.61
N GLY A 107 6.89 -3.58 4.84
CA GLY A 107 7.42 -2.92 6.04
C GLY A 107 6.80 -1.56 6.36
N LEU A 108 5.67 -1.21 5.73
CA LEU A 108 4.90 -0.01 6.04
C LEU A 108 3.84 -0.30 7.10
N ASP A 109 3.81 0.51 8.16
CA ASP A 109 2.70 0.51 9.12
C ASP A 109 1.51 1.27 8.50
N ALA A 110 0.39 0.55 8.33
CA ALA A 110 -0.78 1.04 7.61
C ALA A 110 -2.02 1.11 8.50
N LYS A 111 -2.85 2.12 8.27
CA LYS A 111 -4.20 2.23 8.80
C LYS A 111 -5.11 2.86 7.75
N GLU A 112 -6.31 2.31 7.63
CA GLU A 112 -7.42 2.91 6.88
C GLU A 112 -8.56 3.23 7.84
N GLY A 113 -9.43 4.12 7.47
CA GLY A 113 -10.57 4.47 8.32
C GLY A 113 -11.45 5.58 7.77
N ILE A 114 -12.56 5.78 8.44
CA ILE A 114 -13.36 6.99 8.26
C ILE A 114 -12.64 8.14 8.95
N ALA A 115 -12.42 9.23 8.23
CA ALA A 115 -11.59 10.33 8.66
C ALA A 115 -12.26 11.70 8.43
N TYR A 116 -11.70 12.72 9.09
CA TYR A 116 -12.18 14.11 8.99
C TYR A 116 -11.05 15.10 9.30
N PRO A 117 -10.99 16.29 8.71
CA PRO A 117 -10.10 17.37 9.15
C PRO A 117 -10.47 17.84 10.55
N ALA A 118 -9.51 18.11 11.44
CA ALA A 118 -9.73 18.37 12.87
C ALA A 118 -10.77 19.45 13.17
N HIS A 119 -10.86 20.51 12.31
CA HIS A 119 -11.88 21.58 12.49
C HIS A 119 -13.32 21.07 12.43
N VAL A 120 -13.57 19.90 11.83
CA VAL A 120 -14.91 19.31 11.71
C VAL A 120 -15.48 18.90 13.07
N ALA A 121 -14.62 18.66 14.07
CA ALA A 121 -15.07 18.38 15.45
C ALA A 121 -15.88 19.54 16.07
N GLU A 122 -15.67 20.78 15.60
CA GLU A 122 -16.50 21.92 16.01
C GLU A 122 -17.90 21.89 15.38
N LEU A 123 -18.02 21.29 14.20
CA LEU A 123 -19.28 21.15 13.45
C LEU A 123 -20.05 19.87 13.82
N CYS A 124 -19.35 18.89 14.39
CA CYS A 124 -19.89 17.62 14.86
C CYS A 124 -19.36 17.31 16.28
N PRO A 125 -19.90 17.97 17.32
CA PRO A 125 -19.48 17.75 18.70
C PRO A 125 -19.65 16.29 19.11
N GLY A 126 -18.62 15.73 19.73
CA GLY A 126 -18.56 14.31 20.12
C GLY A 126 -17.60 13.49 19.29
N LEU A 127 -17.16 13.97 18.10
CA LEU A 127 -16.02 13.35 17.41
C LEU A 127 -14.79 13.34 18.32
N PRO A 128 -13.98 12.26 18.32
CA PRO A 128 -13.96 11.17 17.34
C PRO A 128 -14.95 10.02 17.54
N ALA A 129 -15.78 10.00 18.60
CA ALA A 129 -16.74 8.92 18.82
C ALA A 129 -17.73 8.82 17.63
N TRP A 130 -17.87 7.63 17.06
CA TRP A 130 -18.66 7.40 15.84
C TRP A 130 -20.16 7.68 16.03
N GLU A 131 -20.67 7.51 17.26
CA GLU A 131 -22.06 7.77 17.58
C GLU A 131 -22.45 9.24 17.34
N ALA A 132 -21.49 10.16 17.46
CA ALA A 132 -21.72 11.58 17.17
C ALA A 132 -22.19 11.81 15.72
N LEU A 133 -21.77 10.97 14.79
CA LEU A 133 -22.16 11.06 13.38
C LEU A 133 -23.66 10.88 13.16
N LYS A 134 -24.37 10.16 14.04
CA LYS A 134 -25.84 10.00 13.98
C LYS A 134 -26.57 11.34 14.17
N GLU A 135 -26.06 12.17 15.06
CA GLU A 135 -26.67 13.44 15.41
C GLU A 135 -26.29 14.59 14.47
N CYS A 136 -25.07 14.56 13.91
CA CYS A 136 -24.54 15.64 13.10
C CYS A 136 -24.59 15.39 11.58
N ALA A 137 -25.12 14.27 11.11
CA ALA A 137 -25.10 13.88 9.68
C ALA A 137 -25.65 14.98 8.75
N GLN A 138 -26.67 15.73 9.19
CA GLN A 138 -27.27 16.82 8.40
C GLN A 138 -26.25 17.94 8.07
N ASN A 139 -25.24 18.14 8.90
CA ASN A 139 -24.19 19.14 8.64
C ASN A 139 -23.32 18.76 7.44
N PHE A 140 -23.26 17.48 7.09
CA PHE A 140 -22.51 16.93 5.96
C PHE A 140 -23.39 16.75 4.70
N ALA A 141 -24.68 17.07 4.75
CA ALA A 141 -25.59 16.85 3.63
C ALA A 141 -25.27 17.78 2.47
N THR A 142 -25.38 17.25 1.26
CA THR A 142 -25.25 17.98 0.00
C THR A 142 -26.54 17.83 -0.80
N ALA A 143 -26.69 18.61 -1.88
CA ALA A 143 -27.86 18.49 -2.76
C ALA A 143 -28.04 17.06 -3.33
N GLU A 144 -26.95 16.32 -3.47
CA GLU A 144 -26.93 14.93 -3.98
C GLU A 144 -27.31 13.90 -2.92
N THR A 145 -27.08 14.20 -1.63
CA THR A 145 -27.19 13.21 -0.56
C THR A 145 -28.37 13.43 0.38
N ILE A 146 -28.98 14.62 0.41
CA ILE A 146 -30.17 14.93 1.23
C ILE A 146 -31.21 13.81 1.16
N PRO A 147 -31.74 13.29 2.31
CA PRO A 147 -31.60 13.81 3.68
C PRO A 147 -30.33 13.31 4.42
N ASN A 148 -29.48 12.52 3.79
CA ASN A 148 -28.30 11.92 4.41
C ASN A 148 -27.09 12.86 4.34
N GLY A 149 -26.17 12.70 5.29
CA GLY A 149 -24.82 13.25 5.19
C GLY A 149 -24.06 12.65 4.00
N ARG A 150 -23.02 13.32 3.52
CA ARG A 150 -22.12 12.81 2.49
C ARG A 150 -20.87 12.23 3.14
N LEU A 151 -20.56 10.97 2.81
CA LEU A 151 -19.22 10.40 2.97
C LEU A 151 -18.55 10.41 1.59
N VAL A 152 -17.37 11.01 1.47
CA VAL A 152 -16.52 10.82 0.29
C VAL A 152 -15.77 9.50 0.46
N ASP A 153 -16.10 8.50 -0.37
CA ASP A 153 -15.50 7.17 -0.27
C ASP A 153 -14.37 7.00 -1.30
N TYR A 154 -13.63 5.92 -1.20
CA TYR A 154 -12.60 5.56 -2.17
C TYR A 154 -13.11 5.54 -3.61
N PRO A 155 -12.23 5.67 -4.62
CA PRO A 155 -12.56 5.33 -6.00
C PRO A 155 -13.23 3.95 -6.08
N ALA A 156 -14.26 3.82 -6.92
CA ALA A 156 -15.11 2.62 -6.94
C ALA A 156 -14.34 1.31 -7.23
N ASP A 157 -13.21 1.39 -7.93
CA ASP A 157 -12.32 0.27 -8.23
C ASP A 157 -11.40 -0.13 -7.07
N TRP A 158 -11.38 0.66 -5.97
CA TRP A 158 -10.70 0.28 -4.72
C TRP A 158 -11.63 -0.41 -3.72
N GLY A 159 -12.89 -0.64 -4.08
CA GLY A 159 -13.91 -1.23 -3.21
C GLY A 159 -14.82 -0.19 -2.54
N THR A 160 -15.63 -0.63 -1.59
CA THR A 160 -16.68 0.18 -0.93
C THR A 160 -16.58 0.18 0.60
N PRO A 161 -15.37 0.24 1.19
CA PRO A 161 -15.23 0.01 2.63
C PRO A 161 -15.94 1.09 3.48
N GLY A 162 -16.02 2.33 3.01
CA GLY A 162 -16.75 3.39 3.68
C GLY A 162 -18.26 3.18 3.64
N ALA A 163 -18.80 2.83 2.47
CA ALA A 163 -20.23 2.54 2.30
C ALA A 163 -20.68 1.37 3.19
N ASP A 164 -19.84 0.33 3.31
CA ASP A 164 -20.12 -0.84 4.14
C ASP A 164 -20.25 -0.46 5.61
N ARG A 165 -19.37 0.42 6.14
CA ARG A 165 -19.44 0.91 7.53
C ARG A 165 -20.66 1.80 7.77
N MET A 166 -21.00 2.67 6.81
CA MET A 166 -22.22 3.48 6.92
C MET A 166 -23.46 2.58 7.03
N THR A 167 -23.51 1.51 6.25
CA THR A 167 -24.60 0.53 6.26
C THR A 167 -24.58 -0.30 7.55
N GLY A 168 -23.44 -0.89 7.90
CA GLY A 168 -23.29 -1.75 9.08
C GLY A 168 -23.65 -1.04 10.37
N LEU A 169 -23.19 0.19 10.56
CA LEU A 169 -23.43 1.01 11.76
C LEU A 169 -24.78 1.80 11.72
N GLU A 170 -25.57 1.63 10.66
CA GLU A 170 -26.82 2.40 10.45
C GLU A 170 -26.61 3.92 10.56
N LEU A 171 -25.48 4.40 10.00
CA LEU A 171 -25.18 5.82 9.97
C LEU A 171 -25.94 6.50 8.82
N PRO A 172 -26.60 7.65 9.07
CA PRO A 172 -27.40 8.34 8.05
C PRO A 172 -26.50 9.10 7.05
N PHE A 173 -25.59 8.40 6.41
CA PHE A 173 -24.68 8.90 5.39
C PHE A 173 -24.86 8.15 4.08
N LYS A 174 -24.69 8.86 2.97
CA LYS A 174 -24.56 8.30 1.64
C LYS A 174 -23.10 8.37 1.22
N ALA A 175 -22.49 7.23 0.95
CA ALA A 175 -21.16 7.18 0.38
C ALA A 175 -21.20 7.60 -1.10
N VAL A 176 -20.30 8.48 -1.48
CA VAL A 176 -20.11 8.99 -2.84
C VAL A 176 -18.66 8.70 -3.24
N PRO A 177 -18.43 7.78 -4.18
CA PRO A 177 -17.08 7.44 -4.59
C PRO A 177 -16.32 8.64 -5.16
N ALA A 178 -15.08 8.82 -4.77
CA ALA A 178 -14.17 9.75 -5.41
C ALA A 178 -13.72 9.22 -6.78
N GLY A 179 -13.26 10.13 -7.65
CA GLY A 179 -12.76 9.71 -8.97
C GLY A 179 -11.30 9.23 -8.96
N SER A 180 -10.54 9.61 -7.92
CA SER A 180 -9.11 9.30 -7.80
C SER A 180 -8.57 9.74 -6.42
N GLU A 181 -7.32 9.35 -6.07
CA GLU A 181 -6.59 9.91 -4.92
C GLU A 181 -6.54 11.45 -4.97
N GLY A 182 -6.23 12.02 -6.13
CA GLY A 182 -6.20 13.48 -6.31
C GLY A 182 -7.54 14.16 -6.00
N ALA A 183 -8.67 13.49 -6.26
CA ALA A 183 -10.00 13.99 -5.89
C ALA A 183 -10.21 13.96 -4.37
N LEU A 184 -9.75 12.90 -3.67
CA LEU A 184 -9.78 12.83 -2.20
C LEU A 184 -8.94 13.96 -1.57
N ILE A 185 -7.74 14.21 -2.09
CA ILE A 185 -6.86 15.30 -1.66
C ILE A 185 -7.52 16.66 -1.89
N ALA A 186 -8.20 16.86 -3.03
CA ALA A 186 -8.90 18.10 -3.35
C ALA A 186 -10.06 18.36 -2.38
N GLU A 187 -10.81 17.33 -1.95
CA GLU A 187 -11.85 17.44 -0.92
C GLU A 187 -11.26 17.84 0.44
N LEU A 188 -10.16 17.25 0.87
CA LEU A 188 -9.45 17.60 2.11
C LEU A 188 -9.00 19.07 2.08
N ARG A 189 -8.37 19.50 0.99
CA ARG A 189 -7.94 20.88 0.78
C ARG A 189 -9.12 21.85 0.84
N ALA A 190 -10.16 21.57 0.07
CA ALA A 190 -11.34 22.44 0.00
C ALA A 190 -12.05 22.56 1.35
N SER A 191 -12.18 21.46 2.10
CA SER A 191 -12.76 21.45 3.44
C SER A 191 -11.91 22.27 4.42
N THR A 192 -10.59 22.08 4.40
CA THR A 192 -9.66 22.78 5.29
C THR A 192 -9.67 24.29 5.04
N ASP A 193 -9.62 24.71 3.77
CA ASP A 193 -9.58 26.11 3.36
C ASP A 193 -10.88 26.84 3.71
N ARG A 194 -12.02 26.18 3.53
CA ARG A 194 -13.35 26.78 3.74
C ARG A 194 -13.91 26.53 5.14
N LYS A 195 -13.24 25.71 5.95
CA LYS A 195 -13.79 25.20 7.24
C LYS A 195 -15.15 24.55 7.07
N SER A 196 -15.35 23.85 5.94
CA SER A 196 -16.59 23.14 5.65
C SER A 196 -16.55 21.71 6.16
N PRO A 197 -17.72 21.09 6.48
CA PRO A 197 -17.76 19.72 6.94
C PRO A 197 -17.29 18.76 5.84
N LEU A 198 -16.47 17.77 6.24
CA LEU A 198 -16.05 16.66 5.39
C LEU A 198 -15.92 15.40 6.22
N LEU A 199 -16.57 14.34 5.78
CA LEU A 199 -16.31 12.97 6.20
C LEU A 199 -15.79 12.21 4.98
N ILE A 200 -14.67 11.48 5.16
CA ILE A 200 -13.94 10.87 4.05
C ILE A 200 -13.38 9.51 4.47
N THR A 201 -13.34 8.54 3.57
CA THR A 201 -12.52 7.34 3.74
C THR A 201 -11.09 7.70 3.35
N PHE A 202 -10.14 7.46 4.26
CA PHE A 202 -8.74 7.84 4.03
C PHE A 202 -7.77 6.87 4.72
N TRP A 203 -6.46 7.06 4.49
CA TRP A 203 -5.44 6.13 4.98
C TRP A 203 -4.15 6.82 5.43
N GLN A 204 -3.35 6.08 6.19
CA GLN A 204 -1.96 6.38 6.47
C GLN A 204 -1.07 5.15 6.19
N PRO A 205 0.19 5.32 5.75
CA PRO A 205 0.89 6.60 5.62
C PRO A 205 0.41 7.43 4.44
N HIS A 206 0.21 8.73 4.66
CA HIS A 206 -0.07 9.71 3.62
C HIS A 206 0.28 11.12 4.12
N TRP A 207 0.96 11.93 3.28
CA TRP A 207 1.37 13.29 3.64
C TRP A 207 0.18 14.21 4.02
N ALA A 208 -0.98 14.01 3.40
CA ALA A 208 -2.18 14.80 3.64
C ALA A 208 -2.71 14.69 5.09
N MET A 209 -2.40 13.57 5.80
CA MET A 209 -2.77 13.41 7.21
C MET A 209 -2.22 14.55 8.07
N SER A 210 -0.96 14.90 7.87
CA SER A 210 -0.31 16.01 8.59
C SER A 210 -0.66 17.37 7.99
N ALA A 211 -0.71 17.50 6.67
CA ALA A 211 -0.93 18.77 5.99
C ALA A 211 -2.31 19.37 6.25
N TYR A 212 -3.32 18.51 6.40
CA TYR A 212 -4.72 18.92 6.64
C TYR A 212 -5.23 18.59 8.04
N ASP A 213 -4.32 18.18 8.95
CA ASP A 213 -4.66 17.77 10.33
C ASP A 213 -5.84 16.78 10.36
N VAL A 214 -5.72 15.70 9.59
CA VAL A 214 -6.77 14.67 9.46
C VAL A 214 -6.76 13.76 10.67
N LYS A 215 -7.94 13.46 11.19
CA LYS A 215 -8.18 12.55 12.31
C LYS A 215 -9.08 11.40 11.86
N PHE A 216 -8.91 10.25 12.47
CA PHE A 216 -9.84 9.14 12.28
C PHE A 216 -11.01 9.21 13.26
N VAL A 217 -12.16 8.69 12.81
CA VAL A 217 -13.31 8.41 13.68
C VAL A 217 -13.00 7.14 14.47
N ASP A 218 -13.32 7.12 15.76
CA ASP A 218 -13.20 5.94 16.60
C ASP A 218 -14.41 5.04 16.38
N LEU A 219 -14.28 4.07 15.48
CA LEU A 219 -15.27 3.03 15.23
C LEU A 219 -15.14 1.89 16.25
N PRO A 220 -16.16 1.02 16.42
CA PRO A 220 -16.01 -0.21 17.21
C PRO A 220 -14.83 -1.05 16.70
N ALA A 221 -14.12 -1.73 17.61
CA ALA A 221 -12.89 -2.47 17.23
C ALA A 221 -13.14 -3.45 16.07
N GLY A 222 -12.26 -3.44 15.07
CA GLY A 222 -12.32 -4.33 13.93
C GLY A 222 -11.73 -5.71 14.29
N GLU A 223 -12.59 -6.71 14.42
CA GLU A 223 -12.22 -8.11 14.65
C GLU A 223 -12.74 -8.98 13.50
N GLU A 224 -12.14 -10.15 13.29
CA GLU A 224 -12.53 -11.05 12.20
C GLU A 224 -14.03 -11.37 12.20
N ALA A 225 -14.64 -11.55 13.39
CA ALA A 225 -16.07 -11.81 13.52
C ALA A 225 -16.95 -10.69 12.95
N CYS A 226 -16.53 -9.44 13.03
CA CYS A 226 -17.27 -8.30 12.47
C CYS A 226 -17.54 -8.45 10.95
N PHE A 227 -16.67 -9.14 10.23
CA PHE A 227 -16.76 -9.23 8.77
C PHE A 227 -17.54 -10.45 8.29
N ASN A 228 -17.89 -11.38 9.18
CA ASN A 228 -18.51 -12.64 8.80
C ASN A 228 -19.61 -13.15 9.74
N ASP A 229 -19.78 -12.56 10.93
CA ASP A 229 -20.82 -12.92 11.91
C ASP A 229 -21.74 -11.73 12.21
N PRO A 230 -22.96 -11.69 11.64
CA PRO A 230 -23.90 -10.62 11.91
C PRO A 230 -24.33 -10.46 13.38
N ALA A 231 -24.10 -11.48 14.22
CA ALA A 231 -24.43 -11.40 15.65
C ALA A 231 -23.35 -10.68 16.48
N TRP A 232 -22.20 -10.38 15.85
CA TRP A 232 -21.14 -9.61 16.48
C TRP A 232 -21.38 -8.12 16.30
N GLY A 233 -20.90 -7.31 17.21
CA GLY A 233 -20.89 -5.85 17.07
C GLY A 233 -22.18 -5.15 17.53
N PRO A 234 -22.27 -3.82 17.33
CA PRO A 234 -23.40 -3.04 17.79
C PRO A 234 -24.68 -3.23 16.97
N ASN A 235 -24.61 -3.76 15.75
CA ASN A 235 -25.78 -4.05 14.90
C ASN A 235 -25.91 -5.55 14.65
N PRO A 236 -26.74 -6.29 15.43
CA PRO A 236 -26.83 -7.75 15.34
C PRO A 236 -27.49 -8.27 14.04
N ASN A 237 -27.75 -7.41 13.08
CA ASN A 237 -28.37 -7.76 11.79
C ASN A 237 -27.45 -7.43 10.59
N ALA A 238 -26.23 -6.99 10.85
CA ALA A 238 -25.28 -6.60 9.80
C ALA A 238 -23.87 -7.07 10.10
N ILE A 239 -23.04 -7.11 9.08
CA ILE A 239 -21.57 -7.20 9.16
C ILE A 239 -20.97 -5.82 8.86
N ASN A 240 -19.68 -5.65 9.05
CA ASN A 240 -18.95 -4.40 8.82
C ASN A 240 -19.42 -3.23 9.73
N ASP A 241 -19.98 -3.52 10.89
CA ASP A 241 -20.37 -2.55 11.91
C ASP A 241 -19.23 -2.25 12.90
N CYS A 242 -17.99 -2.24 12.41
CA CYS A 242 -16.74 -2.01 13.13
C CYS A 242 -15.74 -1.19 12.32
N ASP A 243 -14.56 -0.96 12.89
CA ASP A 243 -13.43 -0.32 12.20
C ASP A 243 -12.91 -1.20 11.06
N PHE A 244 -12.02 -0.63 10.26
CA PHE A 244 -11.33 -1.37 9.20
C PHE A 244 -10.45 -2.48 9.81
N SER A 245 -10.26 -3.56 9.06
CA SER A 245 -9.36 -4.62 9.48
C SER A 245 -7.96 -4.08 9.70
N PRO A 246 -7.21 -4.59 10.68
CA PRO A 246 -5.78 -4.33 10.74
C PRO A 246 -5.14 -4.63 9.39
N THR A 247 -4.48 -3.63 8.82
CA THR A 247 -3.95 -3.71 7.47
C THR A 247 -2.45 -3.88 7.50
N ARG A 248 -1.93 -4.88 6.76
CA ARG A 248 -0.53 -4.98 6.39
C ARG A 248 -0.38 -4.64 4.91
N ILE A 249 0.79 -4.15 4.54
CA ILE A 249 1.15 -3.89 3.15
C ILE A 249 2.18 -4.93 2.73
N PHE A 250 1.89 -5.65 1.64
CA PHE A 250 2.72 -6.76 1.17
C PHE A 250 2.91 -6.75 -0.36
N LYS A 251 3.77 -7.62 -0.83
CA LYS A 251 4.16 -7.78 -2.23
C LYS A 251 3.71 -9.14 -2.74
N ALA A 252 3.28 -9.21 -3.99
CA ALA A 252 2.94 -10.47 -4.64
C ALA A 252 3.53 -10.55 -6.05
N GLY A 253 3.74 -11.78 -6.54
CA GLY A 253 4.37 -12.02 -7.82
C GLY A 253 3.87 -13.25 -8.57
N TRP A 254 4.24 -13.31 -9.82
CA TRP A 254 4.04 -14.44 -10.71
C TRP A 254 4.91 -15.64 -10.28
N VAL A 255 4.33 -16.83 -10.21
CA VAL A 255 4.99 -18.05 -9.72
C VAL A 255 6.28 -18.41 -10.47
N GLY A 256 6.40 -18.06 -11.75
CA GLY A 256 7.62 -18.30 -12.52
C GLY A 256 8.80 -17.35 -12.21
N MET A 257 8.60 -16.36 -11.34
CA MET A 257 9.61 -15.33 -11.08
C MET A 257 10.87 -15.89 -10.42
N GLN A 258 10.73 -16.83 -9.49
CA GLN A 258 11.87 -17.44 -8.77
C GLN A 258 12.80 -18.20 -9.70
N ASP A 259 12.24 -18.92 -10.66
CA ASP A 259 13.03 -19.71 -11.62
C ASP A 259 13.62 -18.83 -12.72
N LYS A 260 12.87 -17.81 -13.15
CA LYS A 260 13.25 -16.98 -14.30
C LYS A 260 14.24 -15.89 -13.94
N TRP A 261 14.10 -15.27 -12.75
CA TRP A 261 14.91 -14.15 -12.25
C TRP A 261 15.25 -14.33 -10.77
N PRO A 262 16.06 -15.34 -10.39
CA PRO A 262 16.32 -15.68 -8.98
C PRO A 262 16.83 -14.51 -8.14
N ALA A 263 17.83 -13.77 -8.64
CA ALA A 263 18.37 -12.63 -7.90
C ALA A 263 17.36 -11.45 -7.81
N ALA A 264 16.49 -11.25 -8.82
CA ALA A 264 15.43 -10.26 -8.73
C ALA A 264 14.40 -10.64 -7.67
N TYR A 265 14.03 -11.91 -7.58
CA TYR A 265 13.18 -12.42 -6.51
C TYR A 265 13.79 -12.15 -5.13
N GLU A 266 15.07 -12.42 -4.93
CA GLU A 266 15.78 -12.15 -3.68
C GLU A 266 15.80 -10.65 -3.34
N ILE A 267 16.02 -9.77 -4.35
CA ILE A 267 15.91 -8.32 -4.15
C ILE A 267 14.51 -7.92 -3.68
N LEU A 268 13.47 -8.36 -4.38
CA LEU A 268 12.10 -8.00 -4.03
C LEU A 268 11.64 -8.60 -2.69
N SER A 269 12.13 -9.80 -2.35
CA SER A 269 11.82 -10.43 -1.06
C SER A 269 12.39 -9.63 0.12
N ASN A 270 13.59 -9.10 -0.05
CA ASN A 270 14.27 -8.32 0.99
C ASN A 270 14.05 -6.80 0.87
N TYR A 271 13.34 -6.36 -0.17
CA TYR A 271 12.97 -4.96 -0.32
C TYR A 271 11.93 -4.56 0.71
N ALA A 272 12.23 -3.48 1.43
CA ALA A 272 11.33 -2.81 2.34
C ALA A 272 11.45 -1.29 2.15
N LEU A 273 10.36 -0.57 2.41
CA LEU A 273 10.32 0.88 2.40
C LEU A 273 9.69 1.35 3.71
N SER A 274 10.28 2.36 4.37
CA SER A 274 9.70 2.90 5.60
C SER A 274 8.76 4.08 5.30
N VAL A 275 7.88 4.36 6.25
CA VAL A 275 6.99 5.53 6.20
C VAL A 275 7.78 6.84 6.08
N GLU A 276 8.90 6.95 6.81
CA GLU A 276 9.78 8.12 6.81
C GLU A 276 10.45 8.34 5.45
N ALA A 277 10.63 7.27 4.67
CA ALA A 277 11.15 7.35 3.31
C ALA A 277 10.04 7.69 2.31
N GLN A 278 8.90 7.00 2.36
CA GLN A 278 7.83 7.13 1.36
C GLN A 278 7.09 8.47 1.46
N GLN A 279 6.69 8.87 2.67
CA GLN A 279 5.79 10.00 2.87
C GLN A 279 6.35 11.36 2.39
N PRO A 280 7.65 11.72 2.60
CA PRO A 280 8.22 12.93 2.02
C PRO A 280 8.22 12.92 0.50
N MET A 281 8.52 11.78 -0.14
CA MET A 281 8.49 11.65 -1.60
C MET A 281 7.08 11.87 -2.15
N MET A 282 6.04 11.36 -1.47
CA MET A 282 4.64 11.66 -1.85
C MET A 282 4.39 13.17 -1.86
N GLY A 283 4.84 13.91 -0.84
CA GLY A 283 4.70 15.36 -0.78
C GLY A 283 5.42 16.09 -1.93
N GLU A 284 6.66 15.69 -2.26
CA GLU A 284 7.41 16.25 -3.40
C GLU A 284 6.67 16.04 -4.74
N ILE A 285 5.96 14.91 -4.90
CA ILE A 285 5.18 14.61 -6.11
C ILE A 285 3.84 15.37 -6.13
N ASP A 286 3.03 15.20 -5.09
CA ASP A 286 1.63 15.63 -5.08
C ASP A 286 1.47 17.13 -4.84
N VAL A 287 2.40 17.75 -4.09
CA VAL A 287 2.36 19.16 -3.71
C VAL A 287 3.26 20.01 -4.58
N ASP A 288 4.52 19.57 -4.75
CA ASP A 288 5.53 20.34 -5.45
C ASP A 288 5.55 20.06 -6.97
N GLY A 289 4.83 19.02 -7.41
CA GLY A 289 4.68 18.66 -8.83
C GLY A 289 5.92 17.96 -9.42
N GLY A 290 6.73 17.33 -8.58
CA GLY A 290 7.87 16.50 -9.01
C GLY A 290 7.40 15.27 -9.80
N SER A 291 8.21 14.81 -10.76
CA SER A 291 7.95 13.50 -11.38
C SER A 291 8.35 12.38 -10.44
N VAL A 292 7.64 11.24 -10.51
CA VAL A 292 7.98 10.06 -9.70
C VAL A 292 9.42 9.62 -9.94
N GLU A 293 9.84 9.64 -11.20
CA GLU A 293 11.17 9.24 -11.63
C GLU A 293 12.27 10.12 -11.02
N ASP A 294 12.10 11.44 -11.07
CA ASP A 294 13.11 12.37 -10.54
C ASP A 294 13.18 12.31 -9.00
N VAL A 295 12.04 12.24 -8.33
CA VAL A 295 11.96 12.17 -6.87
C VAL A 295 12.57 10.87 -6.38
N VAL A 296 12.24 9.74 -6.99
CA VAL A 296 12.82 8.43 -6.64
C VAL A 296 14.31 8.39 -6.96
N ALA A 297 14.75 8.90 -8.13
CA ALA A 297 16.18 8.93 -8.48
C ALA A 297 17.00 9.75 -7.47
N LYS A 298 16.48 10.88 -7.03
CA LYS A 298 17.10 11.70 -5.97
C LYS A 298 17.18 10.93 -4.66
N TRP A 299 16.06 10.32 -4.22
CA TRP A 299 16.03 9.55 -2.98
C TRP A 299 17.03 8.37 -3.03
N MET A 300 17.08 7.62 -4.15
CA MET A 300 18.02 6.51 -4.34
C MET A 300 19.48 6.97 -4.21
N ALA A 301 19.83 8.12 -4.78
CA ALA A 301 21.17 8.68 -4.69
C ALA A 301 21.54 9.11 -3.25
N ASP A 302 20.59 9.73 -2.54
CA ASP A 302 20.80 10.23 -1.18
C ASP A 302 20.80 9.11 -0.12
N ASN A 303 20.21 7.94 -0.45
CA ASN A 303 20.00 6.83 0.49
C ASN A 303 20.63 5.50 0.03
N GLU A 304 21.74 5.55 -0.73
CA GLU A 304 22.39 4.35 -1.27
C GLU A 304 22.72 3.30 -0.19
N GLY A 305 23.06 3.76 1.03
CA GLY A 305 23.34 2.89 2.18
C GLY A 305 22.17 2.03 2.65
N SER A 306 20.92 2.39 2.33
CA SER A 306 19.71 1.63 2.73
C SER A 306 19.35 0.52 1.76
N TRP A 307 19.47 0.74 0.46
CA TRP A 307 19.01 -0.20 -0.57
C TRP A 307 20.15 -0.99 -1.26
N ARG A 308 21.35 -0.38 -1.41
CA ARG A 308 22.48 -1.04 -2.09
C ARG A 308 22.88 -2.38 -1.45
N PRO A 309 22.94 -2.53 -0.11
CA PRO A 309 23.25 -3.82 0.52
C PRO A 309 22.31 -4.96 0.12
N VAL A 310 21.02 -4.67 -0.13
CA VAL A 310 20.02 -5.65 -0.58
C VAL A 310 20.36 -6.14 -1.98
N VAL A 311 20.68 -5.22 -2.90
CA VAL A 311 21.08 -5.55 -4.26
C VAL A 311 22.38 -6.34 -4.26
N ASP A 312 23.38 -5.87 -3.52
CA ASP A 312 24.70 -6.52 -3.43
C ASP A 312 24.65 -7.94 -2.86
N ALA A 313 23.74 -8.19 -1.90
CA ALA A 313 23.57 -9.51 -1.31
C ALA A 313 22.96 -10.51 -2.31
N ALA A 314 22.03 -10.06 -3.14
CA ALA A 314 21.34 -10.89 -4.12
C ALA A 314 22.17 -11.14 -5.41
N THR A 315 23.20 -10.32 -5.67
CA THR A 315 23.98 -10.38 -6.93
C THR A 315 25.44 -10.86 -6.76
N LYS A 316 25.86 -11.18 -5.55
CA LYS A 316 27.19 -11.73 -5.22
C LYS A 316 27.11 -13.20 -4.87
#